data_e55d5848862fd3bde0f3b4e7913865da
#
_entry.id   e55d5848862fd3bde0f3b4e7913865da
#
_cell.length_a   1.000
_cell.length_b   1.000
_cell.length_c   1.000
_cell.angle_alpha   90.00
_cell.angle_beta   90.00
_cell.angle_gamma   90.00
#
_symmetry.space_group_name_H-M   'P 1'
#
loop_
_entity.id
_entity.type
_entity.pdbx_description
1 polymer ?
#
loop_
_entity_poly.entity_id
_entity_poly.type
_entity_poly.pdbx_seq_one_letter_code
_entity_poly.pdbx_strand_id
1 'polypeptide(L)'
;MGRLMAIEGRKNAQDAKRGKVFTKIIREISVAARLGGGDPKGNPRLRTAVDKALGANMSRDVIDRAVKKATGELEGVSYEEIRYEGYAPGGVAVIVDCLTDNKVRTVADVRHAFNKCGGNLGTDGSVAFMFRELGVLSFGPGSDEDAITEAAIEAGADDVQSFPEDGLIEVLTAPESFEAVKAAMAAAGHVPLQAEVTMRADNDIKVTGETALQVKKMLDMLEDLDDVQDVYSNAELDEAAYQ
;
A
#
# COMPACT_ATOMS: atom_id res chain seq x y z
N MET A 1 0.67 14.14 14.44
CA MET A 1 1.30 12.87 14.90
C MET A 1 0.68 11.61 14.32
N GLY A 2 -0.58 11.60 13.92
CA GLY A 2 -1.26 10.40 13.40
C GLY A 2 -0.68 9.82 12.10
N ARG A 3 -0.25 10.67 11.16
CA ARG A 3 0.31 10.20 9.87
C ARG A 3 1.68 9.53 10.04
N LEU A 4 2.55 10.12 10.84
CA LEU A 4 3.86 9.56 11.12
C LEU A 4 3.74 8.22 11.87
N MET A 5 2.86 8.15 12.90
CA MET A 5 2.57 6.91 13.62
C MET A 5 1.98 5.84 12.72
N ALA A 6 1.15 6.20 11.74
CA ALA A 6 0.62 5.26 10.75
C ALA A 6 1.73 4.67 9.87
N ILE A 7 2.70 5.48 9.46
CA ILE A 7 3.86 5.03 8.68
C ILE A 7 4.74 4.08 9.50
N GLU A 8 5.10 4.47 10.72
CA GLU A 8 5.93 3.66 11.63
C GLU A 8 5.23 2.38 12.06
N GLY A 9 3.93 2.44 12.36
CA GLY A 9 3.12 1.28 12.73
C GLY A 9 3.05 0.25 11.61
N ARG A 10 2.88 0.66 10.35
CA ARG A 10 2.91 -0.25 9.19
C ARG A 10 4.26 -0.93 9.02
N LYS A 11 5.35 -0.20 9.17
CA LYS A 11 6.70 -0.74 9.07
C LYS A 11 6.96 -1.80 10.15
N ASN A 12 6.60 -1.52 11.41
CA ASN A 12 6.77 -2.46 12.52
C ASN A 12 5.88 -3.71 12.37
N ALA A 13 4.65 -3.56 11.88
CA ALA A 13 3.75 -4.68 11.61
C ALA A 13 4.25 -5.59 10.47
N GLN A 14 4.88 -5.02 9.45
CA GLN A 14 5.50 -5.78 8.37
C GLN A 14 6.69 -6.63 8.87
N ASP A 15 7.52 -6.07 9.72
CA ASP A 15 8.66 -6.80 10.30
C ASP A 15 8.21 -7.98 11.19
N ALA A 16 7.11 -7.83 11.93
CA ALA A 16 6.56 -8.86 12.79
C ALA A 16 5.87 -10.02 12.03
N LYS A 17 5.45 -9.80 10.78
CA LYS A 17 4.65 -10.74 9.98
C LYS A 17 5.35 -11.24 8.71
N ARG A 18 6.65 -11.48 8.79
CA ARG A 18 7.53 -11.83 7.65
C ARG A 18 6.98 -12.91 6.71
N GLY A 19 6.35 -13.96 7.25
CA GLY A 19 5.76 -15.04 6.44
C GLY A 19 4.58 -14.56 5.58
N LYS A 20 3.72 -13.69 6.11
CA LYS A 20 2.59 -13.11 5.37
C LYS A 20 3.06 -12.16 4.27
N VAL A 21 4.08 -11.35 4.57
CA VAL A 21 4.70 -10.45 3.58
C VAL A 21 5.23 -11.25 2.40
N PHE A 22 5.94 -12.35 2.64
CA PHE A 22 6.44 -13.23 1.58
C PHE A 22 5.33 -13.81 0.71
N THR A 23 4.25 -14.30 1.32
CA THR A 23 3.10 -14.84 0.60
C THR A 23 2.49 -13.80 -0.35
N LYS A 24 2.30 -12.57 0.13
CA LYS A 24 1.75 -11.47 -0.67
C LYS A 24 2.68 -11.08 -1.83
N ILE A 25 3.98 -10.98 -1.58
CA ILE A 25 4.97 -10.68 -2.62
C ILE A 25 5.00 -11.78 -3.68
N ILE A 26 4.96 -13.06 -3.29
CA ILE A 26 4.93 -14.19 -4.23
C ILE A 26 3.69 -14.14 -5.12
N ARG A 27 2.52 -13.81 -4.57
CA ARG A 27 1.28 -13.64 -5.36
C ARG A 27 1.42 -12.50 -6.37
N GLU A 28 1.97 -11.36 -5.96
CA GLU A 28 2.22 -10.24 -6.86
C GLU A 28 3.20 -10.60 -7.98
N ILE A 29 4.32 -11.27 -7.67
CA ILE A 29 5.26 -11.77 -8.67
C ILE A 29 4.54 -12.69 -9.67
N SER A 30 3.70 -13.60 -9.17
CA SER A 30 2.99 -14.57 -10.00
C SER A 30 2.01 -13.88 -10.95
N VAL A 31 1.24 -12.91 -10.48
CA VAL A 31 0.31 -12.16 -11.32
C VAL A 31 1.05 -11.28 -12.32
N ALA A 32 2.08 -10.56 -11.89
CA ALA A 32 2.87 -9.71 -12.76
C ALA A 32 3.55 -10.50 -13.89
N ALA A 33 4.17 -11.66 -13.57
CA ALA A 33 4.82 -12.52 -14.56
C ALA A 33 3.82 -13.15 -15.54
N ARG A 34 2.65 -13.54 -15.07
CA ARG A 34 1.60 -14.10 -15.93
C ARG A 34 1.06 -13.09 -16.94
N LEU A 35 0.84 -11.84 -16.50
CA LEU A 35 0.26 -10.80 -17.34
C LEU A 35 1.25 -10.16 -18.30
N GLY A 36 2.49 -9.94 -17.85
CA GLY A 36 3.49 -9.17 -18.59
C GLY A 36 4.75 -9.95 -18.99
N GLY A 37 4.79 -11.26 -18.72
CA GLY A 37 5.95 -12.11 -19.00
C GLY A 37 6.97 -12.16 -17.87
N GLY A 38 7.82 -13.18 -17.89
CA GLY A 38 8.78 -13.51 -16.82
C GLY A 38 10.09 -12.72 -16.83
N ASP A 39 10.29 -11.79 -17.77
CA ASP A 39 11.49 -10.97 -17.84
C ASP A 39 11.25 -9.61 -17.17
N PRO A 40 11.91 -9.30 -16.03
CA PRO A 40 11.76 -8.01 -15.35
C PRO A 40 12.18 -6.80 -16.20
N LYS A 41 13.04 -6.99 -17.20
CA LYS A 41 13.47 -5.90 -18.10
C LYS A 41 12.31 -5.39 -18.96
N GLY A 42 11.47 -6.30 -19.42
CA GLY A 42 10.30 -6.01 -20.24
C GLY A 42 8.99 -5.82 -19.45
N ASN A 43 9.02 -6.04 -18.12
CA ASN A 43 7.83 -6.04 -17.28
C ASN A 43 8.04 -5.17 -16.03
N PRO A 44 7.65 -3.88 -16.07
CA PRO A 44 7.84 -2.95 -14.95
C PRO A 44 7.17 -3.40 -13.65
N ARG A 45 5.94 -3.97 -13.73
CA ARG A 45 5.24 -4.53 -12.57
C ARG A 45 6.01 -5.66 -11.91
N LEU A 46 6.55 -6.58 -12.71
CA LEU A 46 7.37 -7.68 -12.21
C LEU A 46 8.68 -7.15 -11.59
N ARG A 47 9.32 -6.17 -12.22
CA ARG A 47 10.54 -5.55 -11.68
C ARG A 47 10.30 -4.96 -10.29
N THR A 48 9.24 -4.18 -10.12
CA THR A 48 8.85 -3.62 -8.82
C THR A 48 8.60 -4.71 -7.78
N ALA A 49 7.89 -5.77 -8.15
CA ALA A 49 7.63 -6.89 -7.26
C ALA A 49 8.91 -7.65 -6.85
N VAL A 50 9.84 -7.83 -7.79
CA VAL A 50 11.16 -8.45 -7.54
C VAL A 50 12.01 -7.57 -6.63
N ASP A 51 12.05 -6.26 -6.85
CA ASP A 51 12.79 -5.32 -6.01
C ASP A 51 12.24 -5.32 -4.57
N LYS A 52 10.92 -5.35 -4.42
CA LYS A 52 10.25 -5.50 -3.12
C LYS A 52 10.59 -6.82 -2.43
N ALA A 53 10.65 -7.91 -3.19
CA ALA A 53 11.04 -9.23 -2.68
C ALA A 53 12.49 -9.25 -2.18
N LEU A 54 13.41 -8.70 -2.95
CA LEU A 54 14.81 -8.59 -2.56
C LEU A 54 15.00 -7.69 -1.33
N GLY A 55 14.27 -6.56 -1.27
CA GLY A 55 14.24 -5.67 -0.11
C GLY A 55 13.70 -6.35 1.16
N ALA A 56 12.81 -7.34 1.01
CA ALA A 56 12.31 -8.18 2.10
C ALA A 56 13.22 -9.39 2.42
N ASN A 57 14.41 -9.47 1.83
CA ASN A 57 15.36 -10.58 1.96
C ASN A 57 14.83 -11.94 1.43
N MET A 58 14.00 -11.93 0.41
CA MET A 58 13.59 -13.14 -0.29
C MET A 58 14.74 -13.63 -1.19
N SER A 59 15.02 -14.93 -1.18
CA SER A 59 16.08 -15.48 -2.02
C SER A 59 15.70 -15.45 -3.51
N ARG A 60 16.71 -15.29 -4.37
CA ARG A 60 16.51 -15.32 -5.83
C ARG A 60 15.88 -16.61 -6.31
N ASP A 61 16.23 -17.75 -5.72
CA ASP A 61 15.65 -19.06 -6.05
C ASP A 61 14.13 -19.13 -5.82
N VAL A 62 13.63 -18.47 -4.76
CA VAL A 62 12.20 -18.40 -4.47
C VAL A 62 11.50 -17.50 -5.49
N ILE A 63 12.10 -16.35 -5.83
CA ILE A 63 11.60 -15.43 -6.84
C ILE A 63 11.52 -16.13 -8.22
N ASP A 64 12.61 -16.73 -8.67
CA ASP A 64 12.69 -17.42 -9.96
C ASP A 64 11.68 -18.56 -10.06
N ARG A 65 11.50 -19.32 -8.97
CA ARG A 65 10.48 -20.38 -8.90
C ARG A 65 9.06 -19.84 -9.03
N ALA A 66 8.78 -18.70 -8.39
CA ALA A 66 7.46 -18.06 -8.51
C ALA A 66 7.19 -17.59 -9.95
N VAL A 67 8.20 -16.99 -10.60
CA VAL A 67 8.12 -16.59 -12.02
C VAL A 67 7.87 -17.80 -12.92
N LYS A 68 8.64 -18.88 -12.79
CA LYS A 68 8.51 -20.10 -13.60
C LYS A 68 7.14 -20.75 -13.44
N LYS A 69 6.58 -20.75 -12.22
CA LYS A 69 5.21 -21.23 -12.00
C LYS A 69 4.17 -20.37 -12.71
N ALA A 70 4.36 -19.08 -12.70
CA ALA A 70 3.42 -18.13 -13.30
C ALA A 70 3.46 -18.15 -14.85
N THR A 71 4.62 -18.44 -15.44
CA THR A 71 4.81 -18.54 -16.90
C THR A 71 4.51 -19.93 -17.47
N GLY A 72 4.14 -20.88 -16.61
CA GLY A 72 3.76 -22.24 -17.03
C GLY A 72 4.93 -23.22 -17.17
N GLU A 73 6.15 -22.84 -16.82
CA GLU A 73 7.31 -23.74 -16.79
C GLU A 73 7.25 -24.76 -15.64
N LEU A 74 6.50 -24.42 -14.57
CA LEU A 74 6.23 -25.27 -13.43
C LEU A 74 4.75 -25.21 -13.10
N GLU A 75 4.21 -26.28 -12.50
CA GLU A 75 2.85 -26.28 -11.97
C GLU A 75 2.69 -25.23 -10.86
N GLY A 76 1.64 -24.43 -10.93
CA GLY A 76 1.35 -23.37 -10.00
C GLY A 76 -0.13 -23.01 -9.92
N VAL A 77 -0.47 -22.18 -8.96
CA VAL A 77 -1.81 -21.66 -8.74
C VAL A 77 -1.99 -20.35 -9.50
N SER A 78 -3.15 -20.17 -10.10
CA SER A 78 -3.53 -18.91 -10.76
C SER A 78 -4.28 -18.03 -9.77
N TYR A 79 -3.85 -16.79 -9.63
CA TYR A 79 -4.52 -15.77 -8.81
C TYR A 79 -5.28 -14.79 -9.70
N GLU A 80 -6.46 -14.37 -9.23
CA GLU A 80 -7.27 -13.32 -9.84
C GLU A 80 -7.22 -12.06 -9.00
N GLU A 81 -7.24 -10.90 -9.67
CA GLU A 81 -7.33 -9.59 -9.03
C GLU A 81 -8.80 -9.25 -8.77
N ILE A 82 -9.12 -8.86 -7.53
CA ILE A 82 -10.46 -8.41 -7.15
C ILE A 82 -10.32 -7.22 -6.23
N ARG A 83 -11.14 -6.20 -6.46
CA ARG A 83 -11.29 -5.04 -5.57
C ARG A 83 -12.62 -5.11 -4.85
N TYR A 84 -12.59 -4.90 -3.54
CA TYR A 84 -13.78 -4.69 -2.71
C TYR A 84 -13.79 -3.27 -2.18
N GLU A 85 -14.99 -2.73 -2.01
CA GLU A 85 -15.21 -1.36 -1.59
C GLU A 85 -16.29 -1.31 -0.52
N GLY A 86 -16.11 -0.45 0.47
CA GLY A 86 -17.09 -0.31 1.54
C GLY A 86 -16.77 0.82 2.50
N TYR A 87 -17.54 0.87 3.57
CA TYR A 87 -17.41 1.87 4.62
C TYR A 87 -17.09 1.23 5.96
N ALA A 88 -16.12 1.80 6.66
CA ALA A 88 -15.87 1.56 8.06
C ALA A 88 -16.74 2.49 8.93
N PRO A 89 -16.77 2.27 10.26
CA PRO A 89 -17.43 3.19 11.18
C PRO A 89 -16.99 4.64 11.00
N GLY A 90 -17.88 5.58 11.24
CA GLY A 90 -17.59 7.01 11.07
C GLY A 90 -17.64 7.50 9.61
N GLY A 91 -18.11 6.67 8.68
CA GLY A 91 -18.21 7.03 7.26
C GLY A 91 -16.87 6.94 6.51
N VAL A 92 -15.89 6.28 7.07
CA VAL A 92 -14.57 6.07 6.46
C VAL A 92 -14.70 5.17 5.23
N ALA A 93 -14.25 5.66 4.08
CA ALA A 93 -14.19 4.88 2.85
C ALA A 93 -13.00 3.92 2.87
N VAL A 94 -13.23 2.68 2.43
CA VAL A 94 -12.19 1.64 2.41
C VAL A 94 -12.19 0.91 1.08
N ILE A 95 -11.00 0.78 0.47
CA ILE A 95 -10.72 -0.06 -0.69
C ILE A 95 -9.86 -1.23 -0.25
N VAL A 96 -10.20 -2.43 -0.72
CA VAL A 96 -9.47 -3.67 -0.42
C VAL A 96 -9.09 -4.35 -1.72
N ASP A 97 -7.82 -4.34 -2.07
CA ASP A 97 -7.28 -5.02 -3.25
C ASP A 97 -6.82 -6.43 -2.88
N CYS A 98 -7.31 -7.42 -3.61
CA CYS A 98 -7.07 -8.83 -3.34
C CYS A 98 -6.43 -9.53 -4.54
N LEU A 99 -5.56 -10.50 -4.23
CA LEU A 99 -5.10 -11.54 -5.16
C LEU A 99 -5.53 -12.88 -4.60
N THR A 100 -6.42 -13.59 -5.27
CA THR A 100 -7.01 -14.81 -4.73
C THR A 100 -7.15 -15.92 -5.77
N ASP A 101 -7.01 -17.14 -5.31
CA ASP A 101 -7.36 -18.36 -6.02
C ASP A 101 -8.78 -18.85 -5.69
N ASN A 102 -9.48 -18.19 -4.74
CA ASN A 102 -10.82 -18.56 -4.29
C ASN A 102 -11.66 -17.32 -3.90
N LYS A 103 -12.43 -16.81 -4.84
CA LYS A 103 -13.30 -15.64 -4.66
C LYS A 103 -14.35 -15.80 -3.55
N VAL A 104 -14.87 -17.02 -3.40
CA VAL A 104 -15.92 -17.31 -2.41
C VAL A 104 -15.37 -17.17 -0.99
N ARG A 105 -14.19 -17.70 -0.76
CA ARG A 105 -13.46 -17.53 0.52
C ARG A 105 -13.18 -16.03 0.76
N THR A 106 -12.60 -15.35 -0.21
CA THR A 106 -12.17 -13.96 -0.07
C THR A 106 -13.32 -13.03 0.27
N VAL A 107 -14.44 -13.10 -0.47
CA VAL A 107 -15.60 -12.23 -0.19
C VAL A 107 -16.20 -12.50 1.19
N ALA A 108 -16.19 -13.77 1.64
CA ALA A 108 -16.67 -14.12 2.98
C ALA A 108 -15.79 -13.53 4.09
N ASP A 109 -14.47 -13.64 3.94
CA ASP A 109 -13.49 -13.14 4.90
C ASP A 109 -13.50 -11.60 4.96
N VAL A 110 -13.53 -10.93 3.80
CA VAL A 110 -13.62 -9.47 3.72
C VAL A 110 -14.92 -8.98 4.35
N ARG A 111 -16.06 -9.57 4.00
CA ARG A 111 -17.36 -9.22 4.57
C ARG A 111 -17.39 -9.43 6.10
N HIS A 112 -16.78 -10.51 6.57
CA HIS A 112 -16.66 -10.77 7.99
C HIS A 112 -15.90 -9.65 8.72
N ALA A 113 -14.76 -9.20 8.17
CA ALA A 113 -13.98 -8.11 8.76
C ALA A 113 -14.78 -6.81 8.85
N PHE A 114 -15.48 -6.42 7.77
CA PHE A 114 -16.36 -5.25 7.78
C PHE A 114 -17.46 -5.37 8.85
N ASN A 115 -18.23 -6.45 8.83
CA ASN A 115 -19.35 -6.64 9.74
C ASN A 115 -18.94 -6.71 11.21
N LYS A 116 -17.84 -7.39 11.51
CA LYS A 116 -17.32 -7.55 12.89
C LYS A 116 -16.94 -6.22 13.54
N CYS A 117 -16.52 -5.26 12.75
CA CYS A 117 -16.09 -3.94 13.23
C CYS A 117 -17.14 -2.84 13.03
N GLY A 118 -18.38 -3.20 12.66
CA GLY A 118 -19.46 -2.25 12.48
C GLY A 118 -19.44 -1.45 11.19
N GLY A 119 -18.66 -1.93 10.20
CA GLY A 119 -18.63 -1.39 8.84
C GLY A 119 -19.63 -2.09 7.91
N ASN A 120 -19.63 -1.72 6.65
CA ASN A 120 -20.50 -2.25 5.63
C ASN A 120 -19.78 -2.41 4.30
N LEU A 121 -19.75 -3.63 3.78
CA LEU A 121 -19.23 -3.91 2.44
C LEU A 121 -20.25 -3.44 1.39
N GLY A 122 -19.81 -2.56 0.49
CA GLY A 122 -20.61 -2.01 -0.59
C GLY A 122 -20.46 -2.77 -1.90
N THR A 123 -20.93 -2.14 -2.98
CA THR A 123 -20.77 -2.59 -4.36
C THR A 123 -19.58 -1.92 -5.03
N ASP A 124 -19.16 -2.44 -6.17
CA ASP A 124 -18.11 -1.85 -6.99
C ASP A 124 -18.44 -0.38 -7.34
N GLY A 125 -17.44 0.49 -7.22
CA GLY A 125 -17.59 1.92 -7.49
C GLY A 125 -18.22 2.73 -6.36
N SER A 126 -18.53 2.11 -5.20
CA SER A 126 -19.17 2.83 -4.09
C SER A 126 -18.25 3.85 -3.41
N VAL A 127 -16.93 3.64 -3.42
CA VAL A 127 -15.94 4.54 -2.79
C VAL A 127 -14.74 4.85 -3.66
N ALA A 128 -14.42 4.06 -4.69
CA ALA A 128 -13.21 4.20 -5.50
C ALA A 128 -13.08 5.57 -6.17
N PHE A 129 -14.21 6.22 -6.51
CA PHE A 129 -14.23 7.55 -7.10
C PHE A 129 -13.67 8.65 -6.19
N MET A 130 -13.57 8.40 -4.89
CA MET A 130 -12.99 9.32 -3.91
C MET A 130 -11.47 9.24 -3.84
N PHE A 131 -10.85 8.28 -4.54
CA PHE A 131 -9.42 8.00 -4.45
C PHE A 131 -8.72 8.23 -5.78
N ARG A 132 -7.47 8.67 -5.71
CA ARG A 132 -6.55 8.77 -6.85
C ARG A 132 -5.29 7.99 -6.58
N GLU A 133 -4.75 7.39 -7.62
CA GLU A 133 -3.44 6.75 -7.55
C GLU A 133 -2.34 7.80 -7.65
N LEU A 134 -1.43 7.83 -6.68
CA LEU A 134 -0.34 8.81 -6.58
C LEU A 134 0.95 8.11 -6.14
N GLY A 135 2.08 8.61 -6.60
CA GLY A 135 3.36 8.36 -5.95
C GLY A 135 3.53 9.28 -4.74
N VAL A 136 3.93 8.73 -3.62
CA VAL A 136 4.15 9.47 -2.36
C VAL A 136 5.52 9.16 -1.81
N LEU A 137 6.33 10.21 -1.57
CA LEU A 137 7.59 10.12 -0.84
C LEU A 137 7.42 10.89 0.47
N SER A 138 7.55 10.20 1.60
CA SER A 138 7.36 10.78 2.93
C SER A 138 8.69 10.98 3.63
N PHE A 139 8.96 12.21 4.07
CA PHE A 139 10.16 12.61 4.78
C PHE A 139 9.80 12.94 6.23
N GLY A 140 10.59 12.41 7.18
CA GLY A 140 10.28 12.49 8.61
C GLY A 140 10.80 13.72 9.32
N PRO A 141 10.63 13.75 10.65
CA PRO A 141 11.07 14.85 11.48
C PRO A 141 12.56 15.18 11.30
N GLY A 142 12.87 16.46 11.27
CA GLY A 142 14.23 16.97 11.07
C GLY A 142 14.63 17.15 9.60
N SER A 143 13.74 16.85 8.66
CA SER A 143 13.94 17.15 7.25
C SER A 143 13.83 18.65 7.00
N ASP A 144 14.68 19.16 6.09
CA ASP A 144 14.63 20.56 5.65
C ASP A 144 13.55 20.74 4.59
N GLU A 145 12.46 21.41 4.95
CA GLU A 145 11.30 21.59 4.09
C GLU A 145 11.63 22.39 2.82
N ASP A 146 12.44 23.45 2.94
CA ASP A 146 12.81 24.31 1.82
C ASP A 146 13.67 23.52 0.82
N ALA A 147 14.67 22.77 1.31
CA ALA A 147 15.55 21.95 0.49
C ALA A 147 14.79 20.79 -0.20
N ILE A 148 13.86 20.15 0.51
CA ILE A 148 13.00 19.10 -0.06
C ILE A 148 12.09 19.67 -1.13
N THR A 149 11.47 20.83 -0.88
CA THR A 149 10.58 21.47 -1.85
C THR A 149 11.32 21.87 -3.11
N GLU A 150 12.51 22.48 -2.99
CA GLU A 150 13.34 22.84 -4.12
C GLU A 150 13.72 21.62 -4.97
N ALA A 151 14.22 20.57 -4.31
CA ALA A 151 14.60 19.32 -4.98
C ALA A 151 13.40 18.62 -5.63
N ALA A 152 12.22 18.64 -5.00
CA ALA A 152 11.01 18.05 -5.53
C ALA A 152 10.51 18.77 -6.79
N ILE A 153 10.55 20.12 -6.81
CA ILE A 153 10.21 20.92 -7.98
C ILE A 153 11.16 20.60 -9.14
N GLU A 154 12.47 20.58 -8.88
CA GLU A 154 13.48 20.24 -9.89
C GLU A 154 13.32 18.82 -10.43
N ALA A 155 12.90 17.88 -9.58
CA ALA A 155 12.66 16.50 -9.96
C ALA A 155 11.35 16.30 -10.76
N GLY A 156 10.48 17.29 -10.83
CA GLY A 156 9.19 17.23 -11.54
C GLY A 156 8.07 16.60 -10.73
N ALA A 157 8.09 16.78 -9.40
CA ALA A 157 6.97 16.40 -8.54
C ALA A 157 5.74 17.30 -8.80
N ASP A 158 4.55 16.76 -8.54
CA ASP A 158 3.29 17.48 -8.76
C ASP A 158 2.94 18.41 -7.59
N ASP A 159 3.27 18.02 -6.36
CA ASP A 159 2.92 18.77 -5.16
C ASP A 159 3.86 18.40 -3.99
N VAL A 160 3.97 19.32 -3.03
CA VAL A 160 4.66 19.09 -1.75
C VAL A 160 3.73 19.54 -0.63
N GLN A 161 3.44 18.63 0.29
CA GLN A 161 2.55 18.87 1.43
C GLN A 161 3.33 18.75 2.74
N SER A 162 3.17 19.77 3.59
CA SER A 162 3.78 19.80 4.90
C SER A 162 2.74 19.55 6.00
N PHE A 163 3.11 18.70 6.95
CA PHE A 163 2.30 18.38 8.13
C PHE A 163 3.11 18.68 9.39
N PRO A 164 3.15 19.97 9.81
CA PRO A 164 4.02 20.41 10.91
C PRO A 164 3.75 19.73 12.25
N GLU A 165 2.49 19.33 12.51
CA GLU A 165 2.10 18.60 13.73
C GLU A 165 2.75 17.22 13.82
N ASP A 166 3.01 16.60 12.68
CA ASP A 166 3.67 15.30 12.55
C ASP A 166 5.18 15.42 12.26
N GLY A 167 5.66 16.63 11.93
CA GLY A 167 7.01 16.83 11.41
C GLY A 167 7.23 16.11 10.08
N LEU A 168 6.17 15.92 9.28
CA LEU A 168 6.16 15.12 8.05
C LEU A 168 6.04 16.03 6.83
N ILE A 169 6.82 15.71 5.79
CA ILE A 169 6.75 16.34 4.47
C ILE A 169 6.45 15.22 3.47
N GLU A 170 5.44 15.40 2.63
CA GLU A 170 5.09 14.46 1.57
C GLU A 170 5.28 15.10 0.20
N VAL A 171 6.05 14.45 -0.65
CA VAL A 171 6.22 14.80 -2.07
C VAL A 171 5.31 13.90 -2.87
N LEU A 172 4.40 14.50 -3.65
CA LEU A 172 3.40 13.81 -4.45
C LEU A 172 3.80 13.83 -5.92
N THR A 173 3.62 12.71 -6.59
CA THR A 173 3.92 12.54 -8.01
C THR A 173 2.79 11.82 -8.73
N ALA A 174 2.72 11.99 -10.05
CA ALA A 174 2.01 11.02 -10.87
C ALA A 174 2.67 9.64 -10.74
N PRO A 175 1.91 8.52 -10.83
CA PRO A 175 2.47 7.17 -10.74
C PRO A 175 3.63 6.91 -11.71
N GLU A 176 3.51 7.44 -12.93
CA GLU A 176 4.50 7.27 -14.00
C GLU A 176 5.82 7.99 -13.70
N SER A 177 5.78 9.07 -12.95
CA SER A 177 6.94 9.89 -12.59
C SER A 177 7.61 9.44 -11.28
N PHE A 178 6.97 8.56 -10.54
CA PHE A 178 7.36 8.19 -9.17
C PHE A 178 8.83 7.73 -9.07
N GLU A 179 9.25 6.79 -9.89
CA GLU A 179 10.62 6.25 -9.83
C GLU A 179 11.67 7.29 -10.22
N ALA A 180 11.36 8.16 -11.21
CA ALA A 180 12.25 9.23 -11.62
C ALA A 180 12.43 10.28 -10.52
N VAL A 181 11.33 10.71 -9.89
CA VAL A 181 11.36 11.68 -8.79
C VAL A 181 12.07 11.10 -7.57
N LYS A 182 11.78 9.85 -7.21
CA LYS A 182 12.47 9.14 -6.12
C LYS A 182 13.97 9.09 -6.32
N ALA A 183 14.43 8.74 -7.53
CA ALA A 183 15.85 8.69 -7.88
C ALA A 183 16.50 10.07 -7.82
N ALA A 184 15.84 11.12 -8.32
CA ALA A 184 16.33 12.49 -8.29
C ALA A 184 16.45 13.02 -6.85
N MET A 185 15.46 12.76 -6.00
CA MET A 185 15.49 13.13 -4.58
C MET A 185 16.64 12.44 -3.85
N ALA A 186 16.86 11.15 -4.08
CA ALA A 186 17.98 10.40 -3.52
C ALA A 186 19.34 10.94 -4.00
N ALA A 187 19.48 11.30 -5.28
CA ALA A 187 20.68 11.92 -5.83
C ALA A 187 20.97 13.29 -5.21
N ALA A 188 19.94 14.04 -4.82
CA ALA A 188 20.06 15.29 -4.08
C ALA A 188 20.34 15.10 -2.57
N GLY A 189 20.46 13.85 -2.10
CA GLY A 189 20.73 13.52 -0.70
C GLY A 189 19.50 13.39 0.20
N HIS A 190 18.29 13.43 -0.37
CA HIS A 190 17.02 13.31 0.36
C HIS A 190 16.50 11.89 0.27
N VAL A 191 16.63 11.13 1.37
CA VAL A 191 16.14 9.74 1.45
C VAL A 191 14.82 9.72 2.23
N PRO A 192 13.71 9.30 1.61
CA PRO A 192 12.42 9.25 2.28
C PRO A 192 12.36 8.13 3.33
N LEU A 193 11.55 8.31 4.37
CA LEU A 193 11.17 7.27 5.33
C LEU A 193 10.38 6.17 4.64
N GLN A 194 9.48 6.58 3.73
CA GLN A 194 8.62 5.71 2.94
C GLN A 194 8.46 6.30 1.54
N ALA A 195 8.45 5.42 0.55
CA ALA A 195 8.19 5.78 -0.84
C ALA A 195 7.35 4.67 -1.48
N GLU A 196 6.16 5.03 -1.96
CA GLU A 196 5.22 4.07 -2.55
C GLU A 196 4.29 4.74 -3.56
N VAL A 197 3.81 3.96 -4.52
CA VAL A 197 2.62 4.30 -5.30
C VAL A 197 1.42 3.75 -4.54
N THR A 198 0.44 4.60 -4.24
CA THR A 198 -0.69 4.28 -3.37
C THR A 198 -1.96 4.98 -3.83
N MET A 199 -3.10 4.55 -3.30
CA MET A 199 -4.38 5.23 -3.48
C MET A 199 -4.57 6.26 -2.36
N ARG A 200 -4.78 7.51 -2.72
CA ARG A 200 -5.08 8.60 -1.78
C ARG A 200 -6.45 9.18 -2.06
N ALA A 201 -7.23 9.36 -0.99
CA ALA A 201 -8.49 10.07 -1.08
C ALA A 201 -8.30 11.57 -1.24
N ASP A 202 -9.25 12.21 -1.91
CA ASP A 202 -9.25 13.68 -2.04
C ASP A 202 -9.52 14.38 -0.70
N ASN A 203 -10.24 13.70 0.21
CA ASN A 203 -10.55 14.21 1.55
C ASN A 203 -10.41 13.11 2.59
N ASP A 204 -9.71 13.43 3.68
CA ASP A 204 -9.58 12.55 4.83
C ASP A 204 -10.72 12.80 5.83
N ILE A 205 -11.09 11.75 6.56
CA ILE A 205 -12.08 11.80 7.64
C ILE A 205 -11.35 11.58 8.97
N LYS A 206 -11.41 12.58 9.84
CA LYS A 206 -10.89 12.47 11.21
C LYS A 206 -11.82 11.58 12.03
N VAL A 207 -11.26 10.52 12.59
CA VAL A 207 -11.94 9.63 13.54
C VAL A 207 -11.16 9.53 14.83
N THR A 208 -11.89 9.58 15.95
CA THR A 208 -11.32 9.62 17.30
C THR A 208 -11.97 8.60 18.22
N GLY A 209 -11.32 8.32 19.34
CA GLY A 209 -11.85 7.49 20.40
C GLY A 209 -12.21 6.07 19.95
N GLU A 210 -13.34 5.57 20.42
CA GLU A 210 -13.80 4.20 20.15
C GLU A 210 -13.98 3.93 18.64
N THR A 211 -14.47 4.91 17.89
CA THR A 211 -14.62 4.79 16.43
C THR A 211 -13.27 4.58 15.76
N ALA A 212 -12.23 5.32 16.16
CA ALA A 212 -10.89 5.16 15.63
C ALA A 212 -10.33 3.76 15.92
N LEU A 213 -10.56 3.23 17.13
CA LEU A 213 -10.16 1.86 17.50
C LEU A 213 -10.86 0.81 16.65
N GLN A 214 -12.16 0.98 16.38
CA GLN A 214 -12.93 0.07 15.52
C GLN A 214 -12.44 0.11 14.07
N VAL A 215 -12.20 1.30 13.53
CA VAL A 215 -11.62 1.48 12.19
C VAL A 215 -10.25 0.82 12.10
N LYS A 216 -9.35 1.12 13.04
CA LYS A 216 -8.01 0.50 13.09
C LYS A 216 -8.09 -1.01 13.13
N LYS A 217 -8.93 -1.57 13.99
CA LYS A 217 -9.15 -3.02 14.09
C LYS A 217 -9.64 -3.62 12.77
N MET A 218 -10.54 -2.95 12.07
CA MET A 218 -11.02 -3.42 10.77
C MET A 218 -9.92 -3.42 9.73
N LEU A 219 -9.14 -2.34 9.64
CA LEU A 219 -8.01 -2.26 8.71
C LEU A 219 -6.98 -3.36 8.99
N ASP A 220 -6.61 -3.56 10.26
CA ASP A 220 -5.69 -4.62 10.66
C ASP A 220 -6.21 -6.03 10.33
N MET A 221 -7.51 -6.28 10.54
CA MET A 221 -8.12 -7.56 10.19
C MET A 221 -8.09 -7.80 8.67
N LEU A 222 -8.34 -6.77 7.86
CA LEU A 222 -8.28 -6.87 6.41
C LEU A 222 -6.83 -7.10 5.94
N GLU A 223 -5.88 -6.36 6.46
CA GLU A 223 -4.45 -6.53 6.14
C GLU A 223 -3.91 -7.90 6.54
N ASP A 224 -4.49 -8.54 7.55
CA ASP A 224 -4.09 -9.87 8.02
C ASP A 224 -4.57 -11.01 7.12
N LEU A 225 -5.51 -10.78 6.23
CA LEU A 225 -5.99 -11.78 5.29
C LEU A 225 -4.94 -12.07 4.21
N ASP A 226 -4.66 -13.34 3.96
CA ASP A 226 -3.67 -13.75 2.95
C ASP A 226 -4.07 -13.35 1.52
N ASP A 227 -5.37 -13.28 1.23
CA ASP A 227 -5.90 -12.90 -0.08
C ASP A 227 -5.88 -11.38 -0.31
N VAL A 228 -5.76 -10.58 0.75
CA VAL A 228 -5.68 -9.12 0.68
C VAL A 228 -4.24 -8.68 0.45
N GLN A 229 -4.00 -7.89 -0.61
CA GLN A 229 -2.71 -7.31 -0.92
C GLN A 229 -2.55 -5.94 -0.28
N ASP A 230 -3.51 -5.05 -0.53
CA ASP A 230 -3.47 -3.67 -0.09
C ASP A 230 -4.84 -3.25 0.45
N VAL A 231 -4.81 -2.40 1.48
CA VAL A 231 -5.99 -1.76 2.06
C VAL A 231 -5.76 -0.26 2.06
N TYR A 232 -6.68 0.47 1.45
CA TYR A 232 -6.64 1.93 1.42
C TYR A 232 -7.85 2.50 2.13
N SER A 233 -7.66 3.58 2.86
CA SER A 233 -8.76 4.29 3.53
C SER A 233 -8.50 5.79 3.56
N ASN A 234 -9.56 6.56 3.75
CA ASN A 234 -9.48 7.99 4.00
C ASN A 234 -9.57 8.33 5.49
N ALA A 235 -9.26 7.39 6.36
CA ALA A 235 -9.24 7.63 7.80
C ALA A 235 -7.98 8.41 8.22
N GLU A 236 -8.18 9.49 8.95
CA GLU A 236 -7.15 10.11 9.78
C GLU A 236 -7.46 9.73 11.24
N LEU A 237 -6.73 8.73 11.75
CA LEU A 237 -6.92 8.19 13.10
C LEU A 237 -6.17 9.03 14.13
N ASP A 238 -6.75 9.20 15.34
CA ASP A 238 -6.06 9.80 16.45
C ASP A 238 -4.94 8.91 17.02
N GLU A 239 -4.07 9.48 17.84
CA GLU A 239 -2.91 8.78 18.42
C GLU A 239 -3.32 7.56 19.26
N ALA A 240 -4.50 7.62 19.91
CA ALA A 240 -4.98 6.54 20.75
C ALA A 240 -5.20 5.23 19.98
N ALA A 241 -5.44 5.30 18.68
CA ALA A 241 -5.61 4.12 17.83
C ALA A 241 -4.30 3.33 17.57
N TYR A 242 -3.14 3.93 17.88
CA TYR A 242 -1.81 3.32 17.65
C TYR A 242 -1.09 2.90 18.94
N GLN A 243 -1.72 3.08 20.10
CA GLN A 243 -1.23 2.64 21.41
C GLN A 243 -1.73 1.23 21.72
#